data_7063f58f3a4ee2e91b97c7d501009c13
#
_entry.id   7063f58f3a4ee2e91b97c7d501009c13
#
_cell.length_a   1.000
_cell.length_b   1.000
_cell.length_c   1.000
_cell.angle_alpha   90.00
_cell.angle_beta   90.00
_cell.angle_gamma   90.00
#
_symmetry.space_group_name_H-M   'P 1'
#
loop_
_entity.id
_entity.type
_entity.pdbx_description
1 polymer ?
#
loop_
_entity_poly.entity_id
_entity_poly.type
_entity_poly.pdbx_seq_one_letter_code
_entity_poly.pdbx_strand_id
1 'polypeptide(L)'
;MDVLEIDDGLWRWTAFHEEWNEQVGCVYVETEDGVVLIDPLVPNEDTAKFWKALDRDVKKRKGPVHVLITVFWHARSAAEMRERYDARIWGPSAGKAAIARRTGVVTDAFGPDDELPGGIEAHRTARAAEVVYWVPEHSALVPGDVLLADGKGGARMCPESWLPASKTPRDLAASLRPLLDLPVRRVLVSHGRPVLTGGGRALARALEL
;
A
#
# COMPACT_ATOMS: atom_id res chain seq x y z
N MET A 1 15.16 -6.70 8.42
CA MET A 1 14.33 -6.56 7.20
C MET A 1 14.08 -7.93 6.58
N ASP A 2 12.82 -8.31 6.38
CA ASP A 2 12.47 -9.51 5.62
C ASP A 2 11.97 -9.09 4.23
N VAL A 3 12.46 -9.75 3.19
CA VAL A 3 12.04 -9.51 1.79
C VAL A 3 11.44 -10.80 1.24
N LEU A 4 10.25 -10.70 0.72
CA LEU A 4 9.49 -11.79 0.12
C LEU A 4 9.21 -11.47 -1.35
N GLU A 5 9.75 -12.28 -2.25
CA GLU A 5 9.31 -12.32 -3.64
C GLU A 5 7.97 -13.07 -3.69
N ILE A 6 6.95 -12.40 -4.19
CA ILE A 6 5.57 -12.92 -4.22
C ILE A 6 5.23 -13.45 -5.61
N ASP A 7 5.72 -12.75 -6.63
CA ASP A 7 5.56 -13.05 -8.04
C ASP A 7 6.69 -12.38 -8.83
N ASP A 8 6.88 -12.72 -10.09
CA ASP A 8 7.81 -11.99 -10.96
C ASP A 8 7.37 -10.52 -11.05
N GLY A 9 8.25 -9.60 -10.64
CA GLY A 9 7.94 -8.18 -10.58
C GLY A 9 7.14 -7.71 -9.34
N LEU A 10 6.82 -8.58 -8.39
CA LEU A 10 6.11 -8.21 -7.16
C LEU A 10 6.85 -8.68 -5.91
N TRP A 11 7.29 -7.75 -5.08
CA TRP A 11 7.93 -8.02 -3.78
C TRP A 11 7.23 -7.30 -2.64
N ARG A 12 7.32 -7.88 -1.47
CA ARG A 12 6.98 -7.24 -0.21
C ARG A 12 8.19 -7.27 0.72
N TRP A 13 8.49 -6.14 1.35
CA TRP A 13 9.44 -6.14 2.46
C TRP A 13 8.78 -5.66 3.75
N THR A 14 9.40 -5.98 4.87
CA THR A 14 9.01 -5.45 6.18
C THR A 14 10.12 -4.58 6.73
N ALA A 15 9.74 -3.50 7.39
CA ALA A 15 10.62 -2.62 8.13
C ALA A 15 10.00 -2.29 9.49
N PHE A 16 10.84 -2.07 10.50
CA PHE A 16 10.38 -1.68 11.82
C PHE A 16 10.06 -0.19 11.85
N HIS A 17 8.82 0.16 12.22
CA HIS A 17 8.38 1.53 12.40
C HIS A 17 8.55 1.93 13.86
N GLU A 18 9.52 2.79 14.14
CA GLU A 18 9.90 3.15 15.53
C GLU A 18 8.78 3.81 16.31
N GLU A 19 8.08 4.80 15.69
CA GLU A 19 6.98 5.52 16.33
C GLU A 19 5.83 4.58 16.75
N TRP A 20 5.56 3.56 15.94
CA TRP A 20 4.48 2.60 16.20
C TRP A 20 4.95 1.34 16.90
N ASN A 21 6.26 1.18 17.05
CA ASN A 21 6.90 0.01 17.66
C ASN A 21 6.40 -1.31 17.03
N GLU A 22 6.29 -1.33 15.69
CA GLU A 22 5.71 -2.46 14.94
C GLU A 22 6.41 -2.68 13.60
N GLN A 23 6.43 -3.94 13.15
CA GLN A 23 6.84 -4.30 11.79
C GLN A 23 5.72 -3.95 10.80
N VAL A 24 6.04 -3.15 9.79
CA VAL A 24 5.09 -2.77 8.74
C VAL A 24 5.52 -3.33 7.39
N GLY A 25 4.54 -3.66 6.58
CA GLY A 25 4.73 -4.12 5.21
C GLY A 25 4.74 -2.98 4.21
N CYS A 26 5.60 -3.10 3.21
CA CYS A 26 5.72 -2.21 2.07
C CYS A 26 5.73 -3.06 0.80
N VAL A 27 5.29 -2.52 -0.32
CA VAL A 27 5.18 -3.27 -1.57
C VAL A 27 6.00 -2.59 -2.67
N TYR A 28 6.70 -3.41 -3.46
CA TYR A 28 7.40 -3.03 -4.67
C TYR A 28 6.75 -3.73 -5.85
N VAL A 29 6.47 -2.99 -6.90
CA VAL A 29 5.89 -3.48 -8.14
C VAL A 29 6.75 -3.02 -9.30
N GLU A 30 7.23 -3.96 -10.10
CA GLU A 30 7.76 -3.65 -11.44
C GLU A 30 6.59 -3.46 -12.39
N THR A 31 6.64 -2.41 -13.17
CA THR A 31 5.64 -2.12 -14.21
C THR A 31 6.32 -2.00 -15.57
N GLU A 32 5.56 -1.96 -16.63
CA GLU A 32 6.10 -1.76 -17.98
C GLU A 32 6.91 -0.46 -18.06
N ASP A 33 6.42 0.60 -17.41
CA ASP A 33 6.97 1.95 -17.47
C ASP A 33 8.01 2.27 -16.39
N GLY A 34 8.20 1.42 -15.36
CA GLY A 34 9.12 1.74 -14.28
C GLY A 34 8.89 0.94 -12.99
N VAL A 35 9.01 1.61 -11.86
CA VAL A 35 8.88 1.02 -10.52
C VAL A 35 7.82 1.76 -9.71
N VAL A 36 6.93 1.02 -9.07
CA VAL A 36 5.97 1.55 -8.12
C VAL A 36 6.27 1.01 -6.72
N LEU A 37 6.41 1.91 -5.76
CA LEU A 37 6.56 1.62 -4.34
C LEU A 37 5.28 2.02 -3.61
N ILE A 38 4.65 1.09 -2.89
CA ILE A 38 3.46 1.39 -2.12
C ILE A 38 3.81 1.41 -0.64
N ASP A 39 3.54 2.54 0.02
CA ASP A 39 3.79 2.80 1.44
C ASP A 39 5.24 2.48 1.88
N PRO A 40 6.28 2.95 1.18
CA PRO A 40 7.66 2.55 1.44
C PRO A 40 8.17 3.04 2.79
N LEU A 41 8.84 2.15 3.53
CA LEU A 41 9.64 2.48 4.71
C LEU A 41 11.04 1.90 4.53
N VAL A 42 12.05 2.75 4.63
CA VAL A 42 13.47 2.35 4.61
C VAL A 42 13.79 1.67 5.94
N PRO A 43 14.32 0.43 5.93
CA PRO A 43 14.65 -0.26 7.17
C PRO A 43 15.90 0.31 7.81
N ASN A 44 15.85 0.65 9.10
CA ASN A 44 16.97 1.23 9.85
C ASN A 44 18.16 0.25 9.99
N GLU A 45 17.89 -1.04 10.23
CA GLU A 45 18.93 -2.03 10.48
C GLU A 45 19.72 -2.42 9.22
N ASP A 46 19.07 -2.42 8.05
CA ASP A 46 19.64 -2.90 6.80
C ASP A 46 19.69 -1.79 5.71
N THR A 47 19.73 -0.54 6.10
CA THR A 47 19.59 0.63 5.20
C THR A 47 20.51 0.54 3.98
N ALA A 48 21.80 0.27 4.17
CA ALA A 48 22.74 0.21 3.05
C ALA A 48 22.46 -0.95 2.08
N LYS A 49 22.04 -2.11 2.61
CA LYS A 49 21.67 -3.28 1.81
C LYS A 49 20.39 -3.04 1.04
N PHE A 50 19.40 -2.41 1.69
CA PHE A 50 18.15 -2.00 1.07
C PHE A 50 18.40 -1.06 -0.12
N TRP A 51 19.13 0.02 0.08
CA TRP A 51 19.43 0.98 -0.99
C TRP A 51 20.20 0.34 -2.14
N LYS A 52 21.19 -0.51 -1.83
CA LYS A 52 21.94 -1.21 -2.88
C LYS A 52 21.05 -2.11 -3.73
N ALA A 53 20.06 -2.77 -3.14
CA ALA A 53 19.11 -3.61 -3.87
C ALA A 53 18.17 -2.76 -4.71
N LEU A 54 17.54 -1.75 -4.11
CA LEU A 54 16.59 -0.88 -4.79
C LEU A 54 17.25 -0.09 -5.93
N ASP A 55 18.47 0.46 -5.73
CA ASP A 55 19.23 1.16 -6.77
C ASP A 55 19.48 0.26 -7.99
N ARG A 56 19.84 -1.01 -7.74
CA ARG A 56 20.07 -2.00 -8.81
C ARG A 56 18.78 -2.22 -9.62
N ASP A 57 17.64 -2.40 -8.93
CA ASP A 57 16.38 -2.76 -9.56
C ASP A 57 15.78 -1.55 -10.32
N VAL A 58 15.83 -0.35 -9.75
CA VAL A 58 15.47 0.91 -10.42
C VAL A 58 16.34 1.13 -11.66
N LYS A 59 17.68 0.94 -11.55
CA LYS A 59 18.59 1.08 -12.69
C LYS A 59 18.32 0.06 -13.81
N LYS A 60 17.93 -1.16 -13.43
CA LYS A 60 17.59 -2.23 -14.39
C LYS A 60 16.34 -1.88 -15.20
N ARG A 61 15.31 -1.32 -14.55
CA ARG A 61 14.02 -0.96 -15.17
C ARG A 61 14.09 0.28 -16.06
N LYS A 62 14.99 1.24 -15.77
CA LYS A 62 15.22 2.46 -16.58
C LYS A 62 13.98 3.38 -16.74
N GLY A 63 13.00 3.24 -15.89
CA GLY A 63 11.78 4.06 -15.90
C GLY A 63 11.69 4.97 -14.69
N PRO A 64 10.63 5.77 -14.60
CA PRO A 64 10.34 6.59 -13.43
C PRO A 64 10.09 5.74 -12.19
N VAL A 65 10.32 6.33 -11.02
CA VAL A 65 9.92 5.76 -9.75
C VAL A 65 8.68 6.50 -9.25
N HIS A 66 7.67 5.75 -8.90
CA HIS A 66 6.43 6.26 -8.32
C HIS A 66 6.26 5.75 -6.90
N VAL A 67 5.81 6.62 -6.01
CA VAL A 67 5.42 6.26 -4.64
C VAL A 67 3.92 6.46 -4.52
N LEU A 68 3.17 5.40 -4.27
CA LEU A 68 1.74 5.43 -3.99
C LEU A 68 1.53 5.36 -2.47
N ILE A 69 0.78 6.29 -1.91
CA ILE A 69 0.47 6.36 -0.48
C ILE A 69 -0.99 5.99 -0.27
N THR A 70 -1.25 4.93 0.51
CA THR A 70 -2.61 4.48 0.81
C THR A 70 -3.33 5.44 1.74
N VAL A 71 -2.62 5.95 2.75
CA VAL A 71 -3.13 6.85 3.78
C VAL A 71 -2.00 7.76 4.28
N PHE A 72 -2.30 8.97 4.72
CA PHE A 72 -1.30 10.00 4.98
C PHE A 72 -0.22 9.64 6.01
N TRP A 73 -0.51 8.79 6.99
CA TRP A 73 0.52 8.35 7.95
C TRP A 73 1.42 7.25 7.39
N HIS A 74 1.07 6.66 6.24
CA HIS A 74 1.96 5.78 5.47
C HIS A 74 2.91 6.56 4.52
N ALA A 75 2.99 7.87 4.64
CA ALA A 75 3.96 8.66 3.90
C ALA A 75 5.42 8.27 4.20
N ARG A 76 5.69 7.80 5.41
CA ARG A 76 6.94 7.11 5.85
C ARG A 76 8.20 7.68 5.17
N SER A 77 8.90 6.85 4.36
CA SER A 77 10.12 7.24 3.63
C SER A 77 9.86 7.78 2.22
N ALA A 78 8.65 8.24 1.90
CA ALA A 78 8.35 8.77 0.56
C ALA A 78 9.23 9.98 0.18
N ALA A 79 9.58 10.83 1.15
CA ALA A 79 10.49 11.95 0.93
C ALA A 79 11.90 11.50 0.53
N GLU A 80 12.42 10.43 1.17
CA GLU A 80 13.73 9.84 0.83
C GLU A 80 13.72 9.24 -0.59
N MET A 81 12.61 8.59 -0.99
CA MET A 81 12.45 8.06 -2.36
C MET A 81 12.46 9.18 -3.38
N ARG A 82 11.78 10.30 -3.08
CA ARG A 82 11.79 11.48 -3.93
C ARG A 82 13.19 12.09 -4.06
N GLU A 83 13.90 12.26 -2.97
CA GLU A 83 15.24 12.83 -2.97
C GLU A 83 16.22 11.97 -3.79
N ARG A 84 16.12 10.64 -3.65
CA ARG A 84 17.05 9.71 -4.28
C ARG A 84 16.79 9.43 -5.75
N TYR A 85 15.50 9.33 -6.13
CA TYR A 85 15.12 8.86 -7.48
C TYR A 85 14.32 9.89 -8.27
N ASP A 86 14.14 11.11 -7.74
CA ASP A 86 13.15 12.08 -8.25
C ASP A 86 11.74 11.47 -8.37
N ALA A 87 11.40 10.61 -7.39
CA ALA A 87 10.16 9.86 -7.40
C ALA A 87 8.93 10.77 -7.36
N ARG A 88 7.92 10.45 -8.15
CA ARG A 88 6.61 11.12 -8.07
C ARG A 88 5.82 10.54 -6.91
N ILE A 89 5.28 11.41 -6.05
CA ILE A 89 4.50 11.01 -4.88
C ILE A 89 3.02 11.19 -5.18
N TRP A 90 2.30 10.08 -5.17
CA TRP A 90 0.88 9.98 -5.44
C TRP A 90 0.09 9.75 -4.15
N GLY A 91 -1.02 10.44 -4.02
CA GLY A 91 -1.90 10.25 -2.87
C GLY A 91 -3.33 10.70 -3.15
N PRO A 92 -4.33 10.15 -2.43
CA PRO A 92 -5.71 10.55 -2.59
C PRO A 92 -5.89 12.05 -2.31
N SER A 93 -6.65 12.74 -3.18
CA SER A 93 -6.86 14.19 -3.09
C SER A 93 -7.37 14.64 -1.72
N ALA A 94 -8.21 13.84 -1.06
CA ALA A 94 -8.68 14.10 0.30
C ALA A 94 -7.57 14.05 1.36
N GLY A 95 -6.46 13.32 1.09
CA GLY A 95 -5.29 13.21 1.95
C GLY A 95 -4.15 14.16 1.60
N LYS A 96 -4.21 14.87 0.45
CA LYS A 96 -3.11 15.64 -0.12
C LYS A 96 -2.39 16.54 0.90
N ALA A 97 -3.13 17.37 1.61
CA ALA A 97 -2.54 18.32 2.57
C ALA A 97 -1.85 17.62 3.74
N ALA A 98 -2.39 16.48 4.20
CA ALA A 98 -1.80 15.71 5.29
C ALA A 98 -0.53 14.96 4.84
N ILE A 99 -0.53 14.40 3.63
CA ILE A 99 0.65 13.77 3.02
C ILE A 99 1.73 14.82 2.80
N ALA A 100 1.40 15.98 2.21
CA ALA A 100 2.35 17.06 1.96
C ALA A 100 3.04 17.59 3.23
N ARG A 101 2.34 17.62 4.36
CA ARG A 101 2.97 17.99 5.66
C ARG A 101 4.04 17.00 6.11
N ARG A 102 3.96 15.73 5.70
CA ARG A 102 4.89 14.67 6.07
C ARG A 102 6.05 14.51 5.07
N THR A 103 5.78 14.71 3.80
CA THR A 103 6.75 14.49 2.71
C THR A 103 7.34 15.77 2.15
N GLY A 104 6.85 16.94 2.60
CA GLY A 104 7.18 18.23 1.98
C GLY A 104 6.44 18.49 0.68
N VAL A 105 5.94 17.46 0.00
CA VAL A 105 5.25 17.59 -1.29
C VAL A 105 4.38 16.37 -1.61
N VAL A 106 3.27 16.61 -2.31
CA VAL A 106 2.57 15.61 -3.11
C VAL A 106 2.63 16.08 -4.54
N THR A 107 3.28 15.32 -5.40
CA THR A 107 3.41 15.68 -6.81
C THR A 107 2.10 15.47 -7.54
N ASP A 108 1.42 14.36 -7.24
CA ASP A 108 0.24 13.90 -7.98
C ASP A 108 -0.88 13.52 -7.01
N ALA A 109 -1.83 14.43 -6.82
CA ALA A 109 -3.05 14.11 -6.09
C ALA A 109 -4.08 13.56 -7.07
N PHE A 110 -4.65 12.39 -6.75
CA PHE A 110 -5.63 11.75 -7.61
C PHE A 110 -7.03 11.69 -6.97
N GLY A 111 -8.04 11.68 -7.83
CA GLY A 111 -9.44 11.42 -7.52
C GLY A 111 -9.88 10.03 -7.96
N PRO A 112 -11.18 9.76 -7.93
CA PRO A 112 -11.73 8.57 -8.57
C PRO A 112 -11.51 8.67 -10.09
N ASP A 113 -11.34 7.53 -10.71
CA ASP A 113 -11.20 7.36 -12.17
C ASP A 113 -9.91 7.95 -12.78
N ASP A 114 -8.99 8.49 -11.95
CA ASP A 114 -7.68 8.91 -12.42
C ASP A 114 -6.79 7.68 -12.67
N GLU A 115 -6.07 7.71 -13.79
CA GLU A 115 -5.09 6.68 -14.13
C GLU A 115 -3.87 6.78 -13.22
N LEU A 116 -3.49 5.66 -12.60
CA LEU A 116 -2.29 5.55 -11.78
C LEU A 116 -1.18 4.81 -12.53
N PRO A 117 0.09 5.03 -12.15
CA PRO A 117 1.21 4.36 -12.78
C PRO A 117 1.09 2.84 -12.71
N GLY A 118 1.49 2.17 -13.81
CA GLY A 118 1.48 0.71 -13.91
C GLY A 118 0.09 0.08 -13.96
N GLY A 119 -0.94 0.81 -14.36
CA GLY A 119 -2.32 0.31 -14.43
C GLY A 119 -2.90 -0.05 -13.06
N ILE A 120 -2.31 0.46 -11.98
CA ILE A 120 -2.83 0.27 -10.61
C ILE A 120 -4.11 1.08 -10.46
N GLU A 121 -5.11 0.52 -9.81
CA GLU A 121 -6.39 1.16 -9.55
C GLU A 121 -6.53 1.54 -8.07
N ALA A 122 -7.14 2.69 -7.77
CA ALA A 122 -7.42 3.13 -6.41
C ALA A 122 -8.90 3.00 -6.08
N HIS A 123 -9.23 2.21 -5.08
CA HIS A 123 -10.58 2.03 -4.59
C HIS A 123 -10.81 2.80 -3.30
N ARG A 124 -11.90 3.55 -3.24
CA ARG A 124 -12.28 4.36 -2.07
C ARG A 124 -12.67 3.48 -0.90
N THR A 125 -12.44 4.00 0.29
CA THR A 125 -12.90 3.38 1.54
C THR A 125 -13.85 4.31 2.30
N ALA A 126 -14.42 3.82 3.40
CA ALA A 126 -15.21 4.68 4.31
C ALA A 126 -14.38 5.82 4.93
N ARG A 127 -13.04 5.73 4.88
CA ARG A 127 -12.11 6.78 5.29
C ARG A 127 -11.71 7.60 4.06
N ALA A 128 -12.22 8.80 3.92
CA ALA A 128 -12.08 9.62 2.70
C ALA A 128 -10.63 9.84 2.23
N ALA A 129 -9.66 9.85 3.16
CA ALA A 129 -8.24 10.06 2.87
C ALA A 129 -7.43 8.76 2.78
N GLU A 130 -8.10 7.61 2.67
CA GLU A 130 -7.47 6.29 2.54
C GLU A 130 -8.07 5.52 1.37
N VAL A 131 -7.21 4.82 0.65
CA VAL A 131 -7.58 3.99 -0.50
C VAL A 131 -7.02 2.58 -0.37
N VAL A 132 -7.65 1.65 -1.06
CA VAL A 132 -7.12 0.33 -1.34
C VAL A 132 -6.59 0.35 -2.76
N TYR A 133 -5.33 -0.03 -2.96
CA TYR A 133 -4.80 -0.23 -4.30
C TYR A 133 -5.07 -1.64 -4.78
N TRP A 134 -5.56 -1.75 -5.99
CA TRP A 134 -5.63 -2.98 -6.76
C TRP A 134 -4.50 -2.99 -7.78
N VAL A 135 -3.72 -4.06 -7.79
CA VAL A 135 -2.61 -4.30 -8.73
C VAL A 135 -3.05 -5.44 -9.66
N PRO A 136 -3.66 -5.11 -10.82
CA PRO A 136 -4.33 -6.11 -11.69
C PRO A 136 -3.38 -7.20 -12.17
N GLU A 137 -2.17 -6.84 -12.62
CA GLU A 137 -1.16 -7.76 -13.15
C GLU A 137 -0.85 -8.90 -12.17
N HIS A 138 -0.89 -8.61 -10.88
CA HIS A 138 -0.59 -9.58 -9.82
C HIS A 138 -1.81 -10.09 -9.07
N SER A 139 -3.03 -9.66 -9.46
CA SER A 139 -4.26 -9.99 -8.73
C SER A 139 -4.12 -9.74 -7.21
N ALA A 140 -3.55 -8.58 -6.85
CA ALA A 140 -3.19 -8.23 -5.49
C ALA A 140 -3.87 -6.95 -4.99
N LEU A 141 -4.42 -7.00 -3.78
CA LEU A 141 -4.89 -5.83 -3.03
C LEU A 141 -3.79 -5.35 -2.06
N VAL A 142 -3.59 -4.03 -2.00
CA VAL A 142 -2.77 -3.36 -0.97
C VAL A 142 -3.69 -2.40 -0.21
N PRO A 143 -4.22 -2.86 0.95
CA PRO A 143 -5.39 -2.22 1.55
C PRO A 143 -5.09 -1.08 2.54
N GLY A 144 -3.85 -0.62 2.67
CA GLY A 144 -3.50 0.32 3.75
C GLY A 144 -3.82 -0.27 5.12
N ASP A 145 -4.57 0.47 5.93
CA ASP A 145 -4.96 0.07 7.28
C ASP A 145 -6.42 -0.37 7.41
N VAL A 146 -7.22 -0.36 6.33
CA VAL A 146 -8.61 -0.82 6.41
C VAL A 146 -8.72 -2.35 6.54
N LEU A 147 -7.69 -3.10 6.08
CA LEU A 147 -7.58 -4.54 6.29
C LEU A 147 -6.22 -4.89 6.90
N LEU A 148 -6.25 -5.71 7.91
CA LEU A 148 -5.09 -6.20 8.67
C LEU A 148 -5.05 -7.73 8.61
N ALA A 149 -3.90 -8.34 8.93
CA ALA A 149 -3.85 -9.78 9.13
C ALA A 149 -4.74 -10.21 10.32
N ASP A 150 -5.41 -11.34 10.21
CA ASP A 150 -6.23 -11.91 11.27
C ASP A 150 -5.44 -12.80 12.28
N GLY A 151 -4.15 -12.99 12.00
CA GLY A 151 -3.28 -13.88 12.78
C GLY A 151 -3.47 -15.38 12.47
N LYS A 152 -4.42 -15.74 11.59
CA LYS A 152 -4.76 -17.13 11.21
C LYS A 152 -4.54 -17.42 9.72
N GLY A 153 -3.87 -16.50 9.02
CA GLY A 153 -3.59 -16.62 7.59
C GLY A 153 -4.66 -15.99 6.69
N GLY A 154 -5.58 -15.23 7.26
CA GLY A 154 -6.59 -14.45 6.58
C GLY A 154 -6.44 -12.95 6.84
N ALA A 155 -7.51 -12.21 6.51
CA ALA A 155 -7.61 -10.77 6.76
C ALA A 155 -8.83 -10.47 7.65
N ARG A 156 -8.76 -9.33 8.33
CA ARG A 156 -9.86 -8.73 9.09
C ARG A 156 -9.93 -7.23 8.84
N MET A 157 -11.07 -6.62 9.01
CA MET A 157 -11.16 -5.15 9.03
C MET A 157 -10.40 -4.55 10.22
N CYS A 158 -9.99 -3.30 10.07
CA CYS A 158 -9.40 -2.54 11.17
C CYS A 158 -10.39 -2.42 12.35
N PRO A 159 -9.89 -2.17 13.57
CA PRO A 159 -10.74 -1.91 14.73
C PRO A 159 -11.68 -0.71 14.51
N GLU A 160 -12.88 -0.76 15.06
CA GLU A 160 -13.83 0.35 14.99
C GLU A 160 -13.24 1.66 15.54
N SER A 161 -12.39 1.58 16.57
CA SER A 161 -11.70 2.74 17.14
C SER A 161 -10.76 3.47 16.17
N TRP A 162 -10.43 2.86 15.02
CA TRP A 162 -9.64 3.48 13.97
C TRP A 162 -10.49 4.21 12.93
N LEU A 163 -11.81 4.03 12.98
CA LEU A 163 -12.73 4.70 12.06
C LEU A 163 -13.02 6.13 12.55
N PRO A 164 -13.31 7.05 11.62
CA PRO A 164 -13.85 8.35 11.99
C PRO A 164 -15.17 8.17 12.80
N ALA A 165 -15.43 9.04 13.75
CA ALA A 165 -16.61 8.96 14.63
C ALA A 165 -17.96 8.93 13.85
N SER A 166 -17.98 9.40 12.60
CA SER A 166 -19.13 9.35 11.70
C SER A 166 -19.25 8.06 10.89
N LYS A 167 -18.39 7.08 11.12
CA LYS A 167 -18.32 5.82 10.36
C LYS A 167 -18.38 4.61 11.28
N THR A 168 -19.04 3.59 10.82
CA THR A 168 -19.21 2.31 11.50
C THR A 168 -18.47 1.18 10.76
N PRO A 169 -18.25 0.01 11.39
CA PRO A 169 -17.75 -1.16 10.70
C PRO A 169 -18.60 -1.58 9.48
N ARG A 170 -19.93 -1.33 9.54
CA ARG A 170 -20.83 -1.59 8.40
C ARG A 170 -20.57 -0.65 7.24
N ASP A 171 -20.27 0.63 7.51
CA ASP A 171 -19.89 1.58 6.45
C ASP A 171 -18.58 1.17 5.79
N LEU A 172 -17.62 0.71 6.59
CA LEU A 172 -16.35 0.20 6.06
C LEU A 172 -16.58 -1.05 5.20
N ALA A 173 -17.29 -2.04 5.72
CA ALA A 173 -17.61 -3.25 4.96
C ALA A 173 -18.35 -2.92 3.65
N ALA A 174 -19.33 -2.02 3.69
CA ALA A 174 -20.06 -1.58 2.49
C ALA A 174 -19.13 -0.93 1.46
N SER A 175 -18.16 -0.11 1.89
CA SER A 175 -17.22 0.54 0.99
C SER A 175 -16.21 -0.44 0.35
N LEU A 176 -15.93 -1.57 1.00
CA LEU A 176 -15.00 -2.58 0.50
C LEU A 176 -15.69 -3.69 -0.33
N ARG A 177 -17.03 -3.79 -0.29
CA ARG A 177 -17.77 -4.82 -1.04
C ARG A 177 -17.48 -4.85 -2.55
N PRO A 178 -17.33 -3.72 -3.25
CA PRO A 178 -17.00 -3.75 -4.68
C PRO A 178 -15.70 -4.50 -5.00
N LEU A 179 -14.76 -4.60 -4.05
CA LEU A 179 -13.53 -5.36 -4.22
C LEU A 179 -13.76 -6.87 -4.33
N LEU A 180 -14.93 -7.39 -3.94
CA LEU A 180 -15.30 -8.81 -4.09
C LEU A 180 -15.52 -9.20 -5.55
N ASP A 181 -15.80 -8.24 -6.43
CA ASP A 181 -15.98 -8.46 -7.86
C ASP A 181 -14.64 -8.59 -8.60
N LEU A 182 -13.54 -8.24 -7.95
CA LEU A 182 -12.19 -8.36 -8.50
C LEU A 182 -11.65 -9.81 -8.32
N PRO A 183 -10.82 -10.29 -9.24
CA PRO A 183 -10.21 -11.63 -9.13
C PRO A 183 -9.07 -11.65 -8.10
N VAL A 184 -9.36 -11.30 -6.85
CA VAL A 184 -8.38 -11.14 -5.78
C VAL A 184 -7.73 -12.46 -5.41
N ARG A 185 -6.46 -12.61 -5.71
CA ARG A 185 -5.64 -13.74 -5.30
C ARG A 185 -4.88 -13.46 -4.02
N ARG A 186 -4.37 -12.23 -3.85
CA ARG A 186 -3.48 -11.81 -2.78
C ARG A 186 -4.03 -10.60 -2.03
N VAL A 187 -3.76 -10.53 -0.71
CA VAL A 187 -4.00 -9.31 0.10
C VAL A 187 -2.72 -8.98 0.85
N LEU A 188 -2.07 -7.90 0.46
CA LEU A 188 -0.76 -7.48 0.95
C LEU A 188 -0.92 -6.43 2.04
N VAL A 189 -1.32 -6.87 3.22
CA VAL A 189 -1.58 -6.01 4.38
C VAL A 189 -0.30 -5.32 4.89
N SER A 190 -0.46 -4.09 5.41
CA SER A 190 0.61 -3.36 6.08
C SER A 190 1.00 -4.01 7.41
N HIS A 191 0.02 -4.51 8.16
CA HIS A 191 0.22 -5.09 9.50
C HIS A 191 0.00 -6.59 9.52
N GLY A 192 1.08 -7.34 9.83
CA GLY A 192 1.09 -8.78 9.93
C GLY A 192 1.43 -9.50 8.61
N ARG A 193 1.10 -10.80 8.53
CA ARG A 193 1.42 -11.64 7.37
C ARG A 193 0.46 -11.40 6.21
N PRO A 194 0.95 -11.29 4.97
CA PRO A 194 0.10 -11.16 3.80
C PRO A 194 -0.66 -12.45 3.50
N VAL A 195 -1.81 -12.34 2.87
CA VAL A 195 -2.53 -13.46 2.26
C VAL A 195 -2.01 -13.65 0.84
N LEU A 196 -1.34 -14.74 0.56
CA LEU A 196 -0.70 -15.00 -0.74
C LEU A 196 -1.58 -15.80 -1.70
N THR A 197 -2.58 -16.52 -1.19
CA THR A 197 -3.54 -17.30 -1.97
C THR A 197 -4.93 -17.21 -1.35
N GLY A 198 -5.97 -17.28 -2.20
CA GLY A 198 -7.35 -17.23 -1.70
C GLY A 198 -7.76 -15.87 -1.15
N GLY A 199 -7.18 -14.78 -1.66
CA GLY A 199 -7.44 -13.41 -1.22
C GLY A 199 -8.91 -13.03 -1.26
N GLY A 200 -9.65 -13.41 -2.31
CA GLY A 200 -11.09 -13.15 -2.39
C GLY A 200 -11.89 -13.79 -1.26
N ARG A 201 -11.54 -15.03 -0.85
CA ARG A 201 -12.17 -15.68 0.31
C ARG A 201 -11.77 -14.99 1.63
N ALA A 202 -10.52 -14.58 1.75
CA ALA A 202 -10.06 -13.85 2.93
C ALA A 202 -10.78 -12.50 3.05
N LEU A 203 -10.93 -11.77 1.94
CA LEU A 203 -11.69 -10.53 1.87
C LEU A 203 -13.16 -10.76 2.24
N ALA A 204 -13.84 -11.74 1.63
CA ALA A 204 -15.24 -12.03 1.93
C ALA A 204 -15.47 -12.28 3.43
N ARG A 205 -14.63 -13.12 4.05
CA ARG A 205 -14.69 -13.37 5.51
C ARG A 205 -14.43 -12.11 6.35
N ALA A 206 -13.49 -11.27 5.93
CA ALA A 206 -13.19 -10.03 6.64
C ALA A 206 -14.38 -9.06 6.66
N LEU A 207 -15.28 -9.14 5.67
CA LEU A 207 -16.45 -8.28 5.53
C LEU A 207 -17.73 -8.89 6.12
N GLU A 208 -17.69 -10.11 6.67
CA GLU A 208 -18.77 -10.72 7.44
C GLU A 208 -18.83 -10.03 8.82
N LEU A 209 -19.99 -9.45 9.16
CA LEU A 209 -20.27 -8.73 10.41
C LEU A 209 -21.19 -9.52 11.32
#